data_dc1aa2b2bbbcbf79e65b73b1ee9170fb
#
_entry.id   dc1aa2b2bbbcbf79e65b73b1ee9170fb
#
_cell.length_a   1.000
_cell.length_b   1.000
_cell.length_c   1.000
_cell.angle_alpha   90.00
_cell.angle_beta   90.00
_cell.angle_gamma   90.00
#
_symmetry.space_group_name_H-M   'P 1'
#
loop_
_entity.id
_entity.type
_entity.pdbx_description
1 polymer ?
#
loop_
_entity_poly.entity_id
_entity_poly.type
_entity_poly.pdbx_seq_one_letter_code
_entity_poly.pdbx_strand_id
1 'polypeptide(L)'
;MGESTSSDRMDAITLRRAEAILGIANEFQSGMAPRDLLDLLPDGTLWDLSKLRHLLERSGMPLSWAGGRVFVGENPPSAHQQDHRTLRAQENWDSVQREVPRVLDGVLPVLRSLSVTGSLAFGESSEKDDVDFFAISRRGGVWLFLFLTYVAARIRRTRPGPVWCFNTVLEEEVAVRELSKPLGFVMAREILMARSLWGTDYYVHLLQRADWIRREIPRLYEARLGSAPPPSVSPTGAAAMPWPLRALNAAIFPFLATYLQLVGLLRNWRFRRGGRASELFRTHTRYREMRFTSSKFEQILQRGEGASVIPPQLGSRHRGESGPDPSR
;
A
#
# COMPACT_ATOMS: atom_id res chain seq x y z
N MET A 1 -34.55 7.20 23.66
CA MET A 1 -33.43 6.92 22.79
C MET A 1 -32.25 7.69 23.37
N GLY A 2 -31.31 7.00 24.09
CA GLY A 2 -30.16 7.66 24.71
C GLY A 2 -29.17 8.08 23.63
N GLU A 3 -28.70 9.32 23.68
CA GLU A 3 -27.57 9.78 22.88
C GLU A 3 -26.34 8.95 23.24
N SER A 4 -25.84 8.17 22.30
CA SER A 4 -24.55 7.49 22.40
C SER A 4 -23.49 8.56 22.69
N THR A 5 -22.78 8.44 23.81
CA THR A 5 -21.73 9.40 24.17
C THR A 5 -20.62 9.37 23.12
N SER A 6 -19.89 10.47 22.97
CA SER A 6 -18.72 10.54 22.04
C SER A 6 -17.71 9.42 22.33
N SER A 7 -17.59 8.99 23.58
CA SER A 7 -16.75 7.88 24.02
C SER A 7 -17.21 6.55 23.43
N ASP A 8 -18.50 6.23 23.51
CA ASP A 8 -19.05 4.95 23.01
C ASP A 8 -18.83 4.81 21.49
N ARG A 9 -18.94 5.92 20.77
CA ARG A 9 -18.68 5.96 19.32
C ARG A 9 -17.21 5.71 19.00
N MET A 10 -16.29 6.28 19.78
CA MET A 10 -14.85 6.09 19.58
C MET A 10 -14.45 4.66 19.89
N ASP A 11 -14.95 4.07 20.97
CA ASP A 11 -14.72 2.67 21.33
C ASP A 11 -15.19 1.72 20.23
N ALA A 12 -16.37 1.98 19.65
CA ALA A 12 -16.90 1.19 18.55
C ALA A 12 -16.05 1.28 17.26
N ILE A 13 -15.50 2.46 16.96
CA ILE A 13 -14.57 2.63 15.83
C ILE A 13 -13.26 1.89 16.10
N THR A 14 -12.73 2.04 17.32
CA THR A 14 -11.48 1.39 17.75
C THR A 14 -11.58 -0.13 17.67
N LEU A 15 -12.69 -0.70 18.13
CA LEU A 15 -12.95 -2.14 18.04
C LEU A 15 -12.99 -2.62 16.60
N ARG A 16 -13.82 -1.97 15.77
CA ARG A 16 -13.89 -2.31 14.33
C ARG A 16 -12.54 -2.20 13.62
N ARG A 17 -11.72 -1.22 14.03
CA ARG A 17 -10.38 -1.05 13.47
C ARG A 17 -9.46 -2.19 13.89
N ALA A 18 -9.45 -2.56 15.17
CA ALA A 18 -8.69 -3.70 15.66
C ALA A 18 -9.08 -5.00 14.94
N GLU A 19 -10.39 -5.23 14.78
CA GLU A 19 -10.92 -6.38 14.01
C GLU A 19 -10.46 -6.37 12.54
N ALA A 20 -10.54 -5.21 11.88
CA ALA A 20 -10.12 -5.08 10.49
C ALA A 20 -8.60 -5.31 10.32
N ILE A 21 -7.78 -4.77 11.22
CA ILE A 21 -6.32 -4.95 11.20
C ILE A 21 -5.96 -6.43 11.40
N LEU A 22 -6.54 -7.07 12.41
CA LEU A 22 -6.29 -8.48 12.69
C LEU A 22 -6.83 -9.38 11.57
N GLY A 23 -7.99 -9.05 11.00
CA GLY A 23 -8.53 -9.73 9.83
C GLY A 23 -7.61 -9.63 8.61
N ILE A 24 -7.02 -8.46 8.36
CA ILE A 24 -6.01 -8.27 7.30
C ILE A 24 -4.76 -9.11 7.59
N ALA A 25 -4.24 -9.06 8.82
CA ALA A 25 -3.07 -9.84 9.20
C ALA A 25 -3.32 -11.35 9.00
N ASN A 26 -4.51 -11.84 9.38
CA ASN A 26 -4.90 -13.24 9.21
C ASN A 26 -4.92 -13.68 7.74
N GLU A 27 -5.32 -12.81 6.80
CA GLU A 27 -5.29 -13.13 5.37
C GLU A 27 -3.87 -13.41 4.84
N PHE A 28 -2.88 -12.87 5.52
CA PHE A 28 -1.46 -13.11 5.24
C PHE A 28 -0.84 -14.15 6.18
N GLN A 29 -1.67 -14.85 6.98
CA GLN A 29 -1.21 -15.80 8.00
C GLN A 29 -0.16 -15.17 8.94
N SER A 30 -0.38 -13.93 9.29
CA SER A 30 0.50 -13.09 10.08
C SER A 30 -0.16 -12.74 11.40
N GLY A 31 0.63 -12.72 12.47
CA GLY A 31 0.21 -12.19 13.76
C GLY A 31 0.62 -10.73 13.89
N MET A 32 -0.10 -9.98 14.72
CA MET A 32 0.18 -8.59 15.01
C MET A 32 0.78 -8.44 16.41
N ALA A 33 1.92 -7.77 16.53
CA ALA A 33 2.42 -7.41 17.85
C ALA A 33 1.45 -6.39 18.49
N PRO A 34 1.10 -6.53 19.79
CA PRO A 34 0.14 -5.65 20.43
C PRO A 34 0.53 -4.16 20.38
N ARG A 35 1.83 -3.85 20.41
CA ARG A 35 2.33 -2.48 20.23
C ARG A 35 2.03 -1.93 18.84
N ASP A 36 2.29 -2.74 17.80
CA ASP A 36 2.02 -2.34 16.42
C ASP A 36 0.52 -2.14 16.19
N LEU A 37 -0.31 -2.97 16.85
CA LEU A 37 -1.76 -2.79 16.81
C LEU A 37 -2.18 -1.48 17.48
N LEU A 38 -1.61 -1.14 18.67
CA LEU A 38 -1.86 0.13 19.33
C LEU A 38 -1.49 1.34 18.46
N ASP A 39 -0.39 1.27 17.72
CA ASP A 39 0.07 2.36 16.85
C ASP A 39 -0.88 2.61 15.66
N LEU A 40 -1.71 1.63 15.34
CA LEU A 40 -2.69 1.70 14.25
C LEU A 40 -4.09 2.14 14.71
N LEU A 41 -4.34 2.24 16.03
CA LEU A 41 -5.64 2.67 16.53
C LEU A 41 -5.84 4.18 16.36
N PRO A 42 -7.10 4.63 16.21
CA PRO A 42 -7.41 6.03 15.90
C PRO A 42 -6.99 6.98 17.03
N ASP A 43 -7.10 6.54 18.26
CA ASP A 43 -6.74 7.32 19.45
C ASP A 43 -5.78 6.52 20.34
N GLY A 44 -4.70 6.05 19.69
CA GLY A 44 -3.71 5.16 20.31
C GLY A 44 -3.04 5.73 21.56
N THR A 45 -3.13 7.04 21.81
CA THR A 45 -2.60 7.69 23.02
C THR A 45 -3.41 7.35 24.29
N LEU A 46 -4.70 7.02 24.14
CA LEU A 46 -5.60 6.67 25.23
C LEU A 46 -5.57 5.18 25.59
N TRP A 47 -4.93 4.36 24.75
CA TRP A 47 -4.90 2.91 24.89
C TRP A 47 -3.56 2.43 25.44
N ASP A 48 -3.63 1.54 26.40
CA ASP A 48 -2.51 0.71 26.86
C ASP A 48 -2.76 -0.76 26.51
N LEU A 49 -1.77 -1.61 26.79
CA LEU A 49 -1.86 -3.04 26.47
C LEU A 49 -2.99 -3.76 27.22
N SER A 50 -3.33 -3.32 28.43
CA SER A 50 -4.39 -3.95 29.22
C SER A 50 -5.77 -3.59 28.68
N LYS A 51 -5.99 -2.33 28.35
CA LYS A 51 -7.21 -1.88 27.68
C LYS A 51 -7.39 -2.52 26.31
N LEU A 52 -6.30 -2.60 25.52
CA LEU A 52 -6.33 -3.29 24.23
C LEU A 52 -6.74 -4.75 24.38
N ARG A 53 -6.17 -5.46 25.35
CA ARG A 53 -6.52 -6.87 25.61
C ARG A 53 -7.99 -7.00 25.98
N HIS A 54 -8.48 -6.17 26.86
CA HIS A 54 -9.89 -6.17 27.24
C HIS A 54 -10.82 -5.83 26.06
N LEU A 55 -10.44 -4.87 25.20
CA LEU A 55 -11.16 -4.56 23.99
C LEU A 55 -11.26 -5.78 23.05
N LEU A 56 -10.13 -6.46 22.85
CA LEU A 56 -10.07 -7.65 21.98
C LEU A 56 -10.86 -8.84 22.55
N GLU A 57 -10.86 -9.04 23.87
CA GLU A 57 -11.69 -10.06 24.52
C GLU A 57 -13.19 -9.81 24.30
N ARG A 58 -13.61 -8.55 24.21
CA ARG A 58 -15.00 -8.17 23.90
C ARG A 58 -15.38 -8.29 22.44
N SER A 59 -14.42 -8.43 21.52
CA SER A 59 -14.69 -8.51 20.07
C SER A 59 -15.45 -9.76 19.66
N GLY A 60 -15.39 -10.81 20.47
CA GLY A 60 -15.95 -12.12 20.12
C GLY A 60 -15.18 -12.87 19.03
N MET A 61 -14.05 -12.32 18.56
CA MET A 61 -13.18 -13.00 17.61
C MET A 61 -12.44 -14.17 18.30
N PRO A 62 -12.27 -15.30 17.62
CA PRO A 62 -11.40 -16.37 18.12
C PRO A 62 -9.95 -15.87 18.04
N LEU A 63 -9.36 -15.47 19.16
CA LEU A 63 -8.00 -14.95 19.23
C LEU A 63 -7.09 -15.94 19.92
N SER A 64 -5.90 -16.11 19.39
CA SER A 64 -4.80 -16.84 20.02
C SER A 64 -3.57 -15.97 20.19
N TRP A 65 -2.77 -16.25 21.22
CA TRP A 65 -1.57 -15.51 21.56
C TRP A 65 -0.36 -16.44 21.47
N ALA A 66 0.57 -16.14 20.60
CA ALA A 66 1.78 -16.91 20.41
C ALA A 66 2.98 -16.01 20.07
N GLY A 67 4.13 -16.27 20.66
CA GLY A 67 5.36 -15.51 20.36
C GLY A 67 5.24 -14.00 20.57
N GLY A 68 4.41 -13.55 21.53
CA GLY A 68 4.19 -12.13 21.80
C GLY A 68 3.30 -11.43 20.73
N ARG A 69 2.61 -12.18 19.89
CA ARG A 69 1.70 -11.69 18.83
C ARG A 69 0.28 -12.19 19.05
N VAL A 70 -0.67 -11.44 18.52
CA VAL A 70 -2.11 -11.77 18.46
C VAL A 70 -2.43 -12.29 17.06
N PHE A 71 -3.15 -13.40 17.00
CA PHE A 71 -3.63 -14.03 15.78
C PHE A 71 -5.14 -14.19 15.82
N VAL A 72 -5.76 -14.23 14.66
CA VAL A 72 -7.15 -14.65 14.51
C VAL A 72 -7.17 -16.16 14.20
N GLY A 73 -7.98 -16.92 14.95
CA GLY A 73 -8.10 -18.37 14.83
C GLY A 73 -7.40 -19.12 15.96
N GLU A 74 -7.69 -20.42 16.03
CA GLU A 74 -7.19 -21.31 17.09
C GLU A 74 -5.79 -21.86 16.82
N ASN A 75 -5.34 -21.85 15.55
CA ASN A 75 -4.09 -22.44 15.11
C ASN A 75 -3.13 -21.37 14.56
N PRO A 76 -2.41 -20.63 15.42
CA PRO A 76 -1.43 -19.66 14.97
C PRO A 76 -0.26 -20.38 14.28
N PRO A 77 0.38 -19.74 13.27
CA PRO A 77 1.62 -20.25 12.71
C PRO A 77 2.67 -20.49 13.79
N SER A 78 3.49 -21.52 13.64
CA SER A 78 4.55 -21.79 14.60
C SER A 78 5.54 -20.62 14.71
N ALA A 79 6.20 -20.50 15.86
CA ALA A 79 7.26 -19.50 16.03
C ALA A 79 8.33 -19.61 14.94
N HIS A 80 8.73 -20.82 14.58
CA HIS A 80 9.70 -21.08 13.51
C HIS A 80 9.22 -20.54 12.14
N GLN A 81 7.94 -20.68 11.79
CA GLN A 81 7.40 -20.11 10.55
C GLN A 81 7.42 -18.59 10.55
N GLN A 82 7.16 -17.98 11.71
CA GLN A 82 7.19 -16.53 11.87
C GLN A 82 8.63 -15.99 11.75
N ASP A 83 9.58 -16.62 12.45
CA ASP A 83 11.00 -16.24 12.38
C ASP A 83 11.53 -16.37 10.95
N HIS A 84 11.17 -17.45 10.25
CA HIS A 84 11.54 -17.64 8.84
C HIS A 84 11.01 -16.50 7.94
N ARG A 85 9.76 -16.06 8.14
CA ARG A 85 9.19 -14.95 7.36
C ARG A 85 9.89 -13.62 7.64
N THR A 86 10.23 -13.37 8.90
CA THR A 86 10.97 -12.15 9.30
C THR A 86 12.39 -12.15 8.72
N LEU A 87 13.11 -13.27 8.84
CA LEU A 87 14.44 -13.43 8.23
C LEU A 87 14.38 -13.24 6.71
N ARG A 88 13.40 -13.85 6.06
CA ARG A 88 13.22 -13.70 4.61
C ARG A 88 12.90 -12.26 4.21
N ALA A 89 12.10 -11.55 4.99
CA ALA A 89 11.86 -10.15 4.75
C ALA A 89 13.15 -9.32 4.86
N GLN A 90 14.00 -9.62 5.83
CA GLN A 90 15.29 -8.95 5.95
C GLN A 90 16.21 -9.23 4.75
N GLU A 91 16.34 -10.48 4.32
CA GLU A 91 17.11 -10.85 3.13
C GLU A 91 16.61 -10.16 1.86
N ASN A 92 15.28 -10.15 1.67
CA ASN A 92 14.66 -9.48 0.53
C ASN A 92 14.89 -7.97 0.59
N TRP A 93 14.80 -7.36 1.79
CA TRP A 93 15.07 -5.94 1.97
C TRP A 93 16.52 -5.59 1.64
N ASP A 94 17.48 -6.36 2.13
CA ASP A 94 18.91 -6.15 1.84
C ASP A 94 19.21 -6.34 0.34
N SER A 95 18.53 -7.27 -0.31
CA SER A 95 18.62 -7.45 -1.76
C SER A 95 18.09 -6.24 -2.51
N VAL A 96 16.91 -5.74 -2.12
CA VAL A 96 16.29 -4.55 -2.72
C VAL A 96 17.17 -3.32 -2.57
N GLN A 97 17.70 -3.08 -1.38
CA GLN A 97 18.59 -1.93 -1.12
C GLN A 97 19.87 -1.96 -1.97
N ARG A 98 20.40 -3.14 -2.25
CA ARG A 98 21.60 -3.29 -3.10
C ARG A 98 21.30 -3.22 -4.59
N GLU A 99 20.23 -3.90 -5.02
CA GLU A 99 19.96 -4.10 -6.45
C GLU A 99 19.22 -2.94 -7.08
N VAL A 100 18.23 -2.35 -6.37
CA VAL A 100 17.39 -1.31 -6.95
C VAL A 100 18.21 -0.08 -7.36
N PRO A 101 19.08 0.50 -6.52
CA PRO A 101 19.92 1.63 -6.95
C PRO A 101 20.80 1.27 -8.14
N ARG A 102 21.44 0.08 -8.11
CA ARG A 102 22.33 -0.36 -9.20
C ARG A 102 21.60 -0.54 -10.52
N VAL A 103 20.41 -1.17 -10.49
CA VAL A 103 19.64 -1.45 -11.71
C VAL A 103 19.01 -0.18 -12.26
N LEU A 104 18.51 0.68 -11.38
CA LEU A 104 17.73 1.86 -11.75
C LEU A 104 18.52 3.16 -11.79
N ASP A 105 19.86 3.15 -11.62
CA ASP A 105 20.69 4.35 -11.58
C ASP A 105 20.37 5.33 -12.72
N GLY A 106 20.35 4.86 -13.98
CA GLY A 106 19.98 5.69 -15.14
C GLY A 106 18.50 6.05 -15.25
N VAL A 107 17.63 5.50 -14.38
CA VAL A 107 16.17 5.70 -14.38
C VAL A 107 15.73 6.64 -13.27
N LEU A 108 16.48 6.68 -12.16
CA LEU A 108 16.15 7.49 -10.99
C LEU A 108 15.90 8.97 -11.28
N PRO A 109 16.60 9.63 -12.25
CA PRO A 109 16.32 11.03 -12.59
C PRO A 109 14.90 11.29 -13.11
N VAL A 110 14.20 10.27 -13.60
CA VAL A 110 12.79 10.36 -14.03
C VAL A 110 11.83 10.35 -12.84
N LEU A 111 12.31 9.89 -11.67
CA LEU A 111 11.52 9.75 -10.45
C LEU A 111 11.62 10.96 -9.52
N ARG A 112 10.57 11.11 -8.72
CA ARG A 112 10.52 11.92 -7.51
C ARG A 112 10.72 11.08 -6.27
N SER A 113 10.06 9.93 -6.24
CA SER A 113 10.15 9.01 -5.11
C SER A 113 9.93 7.57 -5.58
N LEU A 114 10.59 6.66 -4.90
CA LEU A 114 10.41 5.22 -5.02
C LEU A 114 10.38 4.62 -3.62
N SER A 115 9.32 3.89 -3.32
CA SER A 115 9.12 3.24 -2.02
C SER A 115 8.70 1.79 -2.20
N VAL A 116 9.10 0.95 -1.26
CA VAL A 116 8.59 -0.42 -1.12
C VAL A 116 7.33 -0.38 -0.28
N THR A 117 6.30 -1.11 -0.69
CA THR A 117 5.01 -1.27 -0.01
C THR A 117 4.72 -2.76 0.25
N GLY A 118 3.52 -3.07 0.72
CA GLY A 118 3.08 -4.45 0.92
C GLY A 118 3.82 -5.20 2.03
N SER A 119 3.83 -6.52 1.97
CA SER A 119 4.33 -7.41 3.03
C SER A 119 5.78 -7.10 3.43
N LEU A 120 6.64 -6.82 2.45
CA LEU A 120 8.04 -6.50 2.70
C LEU A 120 8.22 -5.20 3.50
N ALA A 121 7.37 -4.20 3.27
CA ALA A 121 7.39 -2.95 4.03
C ALA A 121 6.98 -3.18 5.49
N PHE A 122 6.12 -4.16 5.75
CA PHE A 122 5.68 -4.55 7.09
C PHE A 122 6.65 -5.49 7.82
N GLY A 123 7.77 -5.85 7.18
CA GLY A 123 8.79 -6.72 7.77
C GLY A 123 8.43 -8.20 7.73
N GLU A 124 7.51 -8.58 6.85
CA GLU A 124 7.12 -9.97 6.64
C GLU A 124 7.16 -10.31 5.14
N SER A 125 7.73 -11.45 4.81
CA SER A 125 7.77 -11.91 3.42
C SER A 125 7.81 -13.43 3.36
N SER A 126 7.13 -14.00 2.38
CA SER A 126 7.24 -15.41 2.02
C SER A 126 8.14 -15.57 0.78
N GLU A 127 8.52 -16.82 0.47
CA GLU A 127 9.32 -17.11 -0.72
C GLU A 127 8.63 -16.74 -2.04
N LYS A 128 7.31 -16.68 -2.01
CA LYS A 128 6.47 -16.42 -3.20
C LYS A 128 6.05 -14.97 -3.33
N ASP A 129 6.40 -14.13 -2.34
CA ASP A 129 5.97 -12.74 -2.36
C ASP A 129 6.81 -11.92 -3.34
N ASP A 130 6.10 -11.12 -4.12
CA ASP A 130 6.70 -10.09 -4.98
C ASP A 130 7.16 -8.91 -4.09
N VAL A 131 8.09 -8.13 -4.60
CA VAL A 131 8.44 -6.83 -4.02
C VAL A 131 7.56 -5.78 -4.67
N ASP A 132 6.66 -5.22 -3.88
CA ASP A 132 5.72 -4.21 -4.33
C ASP A 132 6.33 -2.81 -4.25
N PHE A 133 6.26 -2.06 -5.35
CA PHE A 133 6.76 -0.70 -5.41
C PHE A 133 5.63 0.30 -5.63
N PHE A 134 5.73 1.40 -4.89
CA PHE A 134 5.03 2.65 -5.14
C PHE A 134 6.01 3.67 -5.68
N ALA A 135 5.77 4.18 -6.88
CA ALA A 135 6.65 5.13 -7.54
C ALA A 135 5.91 6.42 -7.87
N ILE A 136 6.59 7.55 -7.68
CA ILE A 136 6.11 8.86 -8.11
C ILE A 136 7.09 9.40 -9.14
N SER A 137 6.63 9.58 -10.36
CA SER A 137 7.45 10.11 -11.44
C SER A 137 7.35 11.63 -11.53
N ARG A 138 8.36 12.25 -12.16
CA ARG A 138 8.26 13.63 -12.61
C ARG A 138 7.16 13.78 -13.65
N ARG A 139 6.72 15.03 -13.87
CA ARG A 139 5.69 15.34 -14.88
C ARG A 139 6.07 14.81 -16.26
N GLY A 140 5.18 13.99 -16.83
CA GLY A 140 5.37 13.35 -18.13
C GLY A 140 6.37 12.19 -18.12
N GLY A 141 6.56 11.49 -16.98
CA GLY A 141 7.57 10.43 -16.81
C GLY A 141 7.05 9.02 -16.55
N VAL A 142 5.75 8.81 -16.32
CA VAL A 142 5.18 7.51 -15.88
C VAL A 142 5.58 6.35 -16.80
N TRP A 143 5.33 6.48 -18.08
CA TRP A 143 5.52 5.38 -19.06
C TRP A 143 6.98 5.21 -19.44
N LEU A 144 7.72 6.31 -19.49
CA LEU A 144 9.17 6.27 -19.70
C LEU A 144 9.85 5.56 -18.51
N PHE A 145 9.46 5.88 -17.28
CA PHE A 145 9.96 5.19 -16.09
C PHE A 145 9.71 3.68 -16.18
N LEU A 146 8.46 3.26 -16.42
CA LEU A 146 8.10 1.84 -16.52
C LEU A 146 8.90 1.12 -17.62
N PHE A 147 9.00 1.74 -18.80
CA PHE A 147 9.76 1.18 -19.90
C PHE A 147 11.25 1.02 -19.58
N LEU A 148 11.89 2.09 -19.09
CA LEU A 148 13.30 2.07 -18.72
C LEU A 148 13.58 1.08 -17.61
N THR A 149 12.68 0.99 -16.62
CA THR A 149 12.80 0.02 -15.53
C THR A 149 12.74 -1.41 -16.05
N TYR A 150 11.79 -1.71 -16.94
CA TYR A 150 11.68 -3.03 -17.56
C TYR A 150 12.95 -3.39 -18.33
N VAL A 151 13.46 -2.48 -19.15
CA VAL A 151 14.70 -2.67 -19.91
C VAL A 151 15.91 -2.82 -18.99
N ALA A 152 16.05 -1.93 -18.01
CA ALA A 152 17.15 -1.97 -17.04
C ALA A 152 17.15 -3.27 -16.22
N ALA A 153 15.99 -3.69 -15.74
CA ALA A 153 15.84 -4.95 -15.02
C ALA A 153 16.21 -6.15 -15.90
N ARG A 154 15.83 -6.13 -17.18
CA ARG A 154 16.14 -7.22 -18.14
C ARG A 154 17.63 -7.33 -18.45
N ILE A 155 18.34 -6.19 -18.48
CA ILE A 155 19.77 -6.12 -18.86
C ILE A 155 20.68 -6.23 -17.64
N ARG A 156 20.39 -5.52 -16.57
CA ARG A 156 21.30 -5.31 -15.42
C ARG A 156 21.08 -6.28 -14.27
N ARG A 157 19.94 -6.95 -14.22
CA ARG A 157 19.65 -7.91 -13.16
C ARG A 157 20.39 -9.21 -13.44
N THR A 158 21.42 -9.48 -12.65
CA THR A 158 22.34 -10.61 -12.87
C THR A 158 22.01 -11.84 -12.05
N ARG A 159 21.14 -11.69 -11.03
CA ARG A 159 20.79 -12.79 -10.11
C ARG A 159 19.26 -13.00 -10.08
N PRO A 160 18.82 -14.26 -9.95
CA PRO A 160 17.43 -14.52 -9.62
C PRO A 160 17.13 -13.92 -8.24
N GLY A 161 16.01 -13.29 -8.10
CA GLY A 161 15.54 -12.66 -6.86
C GLY A 161 14.02 -12.46 -6.92
N PRO A 162 13.40 -11.89 -5.89
CA PRO A 162 11.96 -11.68 -5.88
C PRO A 162 11.51 -10.86 -7.09
N VAL A 163 10.32 -11.13 -7.58
CA VAL A 163 9.74 -10.39 -8.70
C VAL A 163 9.50 -8.94 -8.25
N TRP A 164 9.86 -7.98 -9.09
CA TRP A 164 9.57 -6.57 -8.85
C TRP A 164 8.22 -6.21 -9.47
N CYS A 165 7.28 -5.79 -8.63
CA CYS A 165 5.94 -5.40 -9.03
C CYS A 165 5.73 -3.89 -8.76
N PHE A 166 5.53 -3.11 -9.82
CA PHE A 166 5.18 -1.70 -9.70
C PHE A 166 3.66 -1.58 -9.63
N ASN A 167 3.10 -1.75 -8.42
CA ASN A 167 1.65 -1.74 -8.22
C ASN A 167 1.01 -0.38 -8.49
N THR A 168 1.74 0.69 -8.20
CA THR A 168 1.24 2.05 -8.41
C THR A 168 2.38 2.95 -8.88
N VAL A 169 2.19 3.56 -10.03
CA VAL A 169 3.08 4.60 -10.56
C VAL A 169 2.24 5.83 -10.90
N LEU A 170 2.50 6.93 -10.21
CA LEU A 170 1.77 8.18 -10.34
C LEU A 170 2.69 9.29 -10.82
N GLU A 171 2.19 10.19 -11.64
CA GLU A 171 2.83 11.47 -11.86
C GLU A 171 2.70 12.34 -10.61
N GLU A 172 3.68 13.19 -10.31
CA GLU A 172 3.75 14.02 -9.09
C GLU A 172 2.46 14.81 -8.81
N GLU A 173 1.86 15.44 -9.81
CA GLU A 173 0.60 16.19 -9.63
C GLU A 173 -0.59 15.28 -9.29
N VAL A 174 -0.59 14.06 -9.85
CA VAL A 174 -1.61 13.05 -9.52
C VAL A 174 -1.42 12.56 -8.10
N ALA A 175 -0.17 12.28 -7.69
CA ALA A 175 0.15 11.85 -6.33
C ALA A 175 -0.26 12.89 -5.29
N VAL A 176 0.07 14.18 -5.51
CA VAL A 176 -0.36 15.28 -4.63
C VAL A 176 -1.87 15.34 -4.51
N ARG A 177 -2.59 15.31 -5.64
CA ARG A 177 -4.05 15.36 -5.66
C ARG A 177 -4.72 14.18 -4.96
N GLU A 178 -4.21 12.96 -5.19
CA GLU A 178 -4.79 11.75 -4.61
C GLU A 178 -4.52 11.67 -3.10
N LEU A 179 -3.28 11.98 -2.67
CA LEU A 179 -2.91 11.92 -1.26
C LEU A 179 -3.46 13.08 -0.43
N SER A 180 -3.94 14.16 -1.05
CA SER A 180 -4.63 15.23 -0.34
C SER A 180 -6.06 14.86 0.09
N LYS A 181 -6.63 13.77 -0.44
CA LYS A 181 -7.97 13.30 -0.12
C LYS A 181 -7.92 12.19 0.92
N PRO A 182 -8.89 12.11 1.85
CA PRO A 182 -9.02 10.97 2.74
C PRO A 182 -9.24 9.67 1.94
N LEU A 183 -8.36 8.69 2.14
CA LEU A 183 -8.41 7.39 1.46
C LEU A 183 -8.77 6.24 2.42
N GLY A 184 -9.02 6.57 3.69
CA GLY A 184 -9.33 5.62 4.74
C GLY A 184 -8.09 5.01 5.42
N PHE A 185 -8.31 4.31 6.53
CA PHE A 185 -7.23 3.87 7.41
C PHE A 185 -6.28 2.85 6.75
N VAL A 186 -6.80 1.95 5.92
CA VAL A 186 -5.96 0.94 5.23
C VAL A 186 -4.93 1.63 4.35
N MET A 187 -5.34 2.64 3.57
CA MET A 187 -4.42 3.41 2.74
C MET A 187 -3.48 4.27 3.58
N ALA A 188 -3.94 4.84 4.70
CA ALA A 188 -3.07 5.56 5.62
C ALA A 188 -1.95 4.66 6.14
N ARG A 189 -2.29 3.42 6.54
CA ARG A 189 -1.32 2.42 6.98
C ARG A 189 -0.33 2.06 5.87
N GLU A 190 -0.81 1.70 4.67
CA GLU A 190 0.03 1.32 3.54
C GLU A 190 1.04 2.44 3.20
N ILE A 191 0.57 3.68 3.17
CA ILE A 191 1.38 4.85 2.84
C ILE A 191 2.41 5.15 3.95
N LEU A 192 2.02 5.12 5.23
CA LEU A 192 2.95 5.39 6.35
C LEU A 192 3.98 4.28 6.54
N MET A 193 3.60 3.03 6.28
CA MET A 193 4.51 1.88 6.41
C MET A 193 5.42 1.71 5.19
N ALA A 194 5.16 2.41 4.09
CA ALA A 194 6.02 2.36 2.92
C ALA A 194 7.46 2.77 3.27
N ARG A 195 8.43 1.99 2.79
CA ARG A 195 9.86 2.20 3.05
C ARG A 195 10.52 2.84 1.83
N SER A 196 10.90 4.10 1.97
CA SER A 196 11.48 4.87 0.87
C SER A 196 12.89 4.39 0.52
N LEU A 197 13.14 4.19 -0.78
CA LEU A 197 14.44 3.86 -1.37
C LEU A 197 15.09 5.04 -2.07
N TRP A 198 14.26 5.97 -2.60
CA TRP A 198 14.70 7.14 -3.33
C TRP A 198 13.72 8.27 -3.13
N GLY A 199 14.23 9.51 -3.04
CA GLY A 199 13.39 10.71 -2.89
C GLY A 199 12.62 10.75 -1.56
N THR A 200 13.26 10.32 -0.48
CA THR A 200 12.66 10.25 0.87
C THR A 200 12.12 11.60 1.31
N ASP A 201 12.88 12.69 1.12
CA ASP A 201 12.45 14.04 1.52
C ASP A 201 11.17 14.47 0.79
N TYR A 202 11.08 14.17 -0.50
CA TYR A 202 9.87 14.43 -1.27
C TYR A 202 8.69 13.61 -0.74
N TYR A 203 8.90 12.34 -0.43
CA TYR A 203 7.86 11.46 0.09
C TYR A 203 7.36 11.92 1.47
N VAL A 204 8.28 12.20 2.39
CA VAL A 204 7.97 12.74 3.72
C VAL A 204 7.18 14.05 3.61
N HIS A 205 7.63 14.98 2.76
CA HIS A 205 6.92 16.22 2.54
C HIS A 205 5.49 16.03 2.00
N LEU A 206 5.30 15.06 1.10
CA LEU A 206 3.98 14.72 0.59
C LEU A 206 3.06 14.19 1.69
N LEU A 207 3.59 13.37 2.60
CA LEU A 207 2.84 12.83 3.74
C LEU A 207 2.50 13.91 4.78
N GLN A 208 3.43 14.83 5.05
CA GLN A 208 3.20 15.95 5.97
C GLN A 208 2.07 16.87 5.52
N ARG A 209 1.77 16.94 4.22
CA ARG A 209 0.64 17.71 3.67
C ARG A 209 -0.69 16.96 3.70
N ALA A 210 -0.67 15.67 4.00
CA ALA A 210 -1.85 14.81 4.06
C ALA A 210 -2.39 14.71 5.50
N ASP A 211 -2.91 15.81 6.06
CA ASP A 211 -3.40 15.90 7.46
C ASP A 211 -4.39 14.81 7.83
N TRP A 212 -5.11 14.26 6.87
CA TRP A 212 -6.04 13.16 7.11
C TRP A 212 -5.34 11.90 7.61
N ILE A 213 -4.09 11.64 7.19
CA ILE A 213 -3.30 10.48 7.64
C ILE A 213 -3.01 10.60 9.16
N ARG A 214 -2.62 11.79 9.62
CA ARG A 214 -2.39 12.06 11.05
C ARG A 214 -3.65 11.83 11.87
N ARG A 215 -4.80 12.25 11.37
CA ARG A 215 -6.08 12.03 12.05
C ARG A 215 -6.53 10.57 12.05
N GLU A 216 -6.16 9.80 11.02
CA GLU A 216 -6.48 8.38 10.94
C GLU A 216 -5.62 7.53 11.87
N ILE A 217 -4.30 7.76 11.90
CA ILE A 217 -3.33 6.94 12.63
C ILE A 217 -2.31 7.85 13.32
N PRO A 218 -2.71 8.56 14.37
CA PRO A 218 -1.89 9.61 14.99
C PRO A 218 -0.57 9.10 15.55
N ARG A 219 -0.57 7.96 16.26
CA ARG A 219 0.66 7.40 16.86
C ARG A 219 1.67 6.98 15.82
N LEU A 220 1.25 6.21 14.82
CA LEU A 220 2.15 5.79 13.75
C LEU A 220 2.67 7.00 12.97
N TYR A 221 1.82 7.99 12.73
CA TYR A 221 2.22 9.24 12.07
C TYR A 221 3.33 9.96 12.85
N GLU A 222 3.14 10.18 14.15
CA GLU A 222 4.16 10.82 14.99
C GLU A 222 5.44 9.99 15.10
N ALA A 223 5.34 8.67 15.20
CA ALA A 223 6.50 7.79 15.25
C ALA A 223 7.32 7.83 13.95
N ARG A 224 6.67 8.02 12.80
CA ARG A 224 7.33 8.03 11.48
C ARG A 224 7.76 9.41 11.01
N LEU A 225 7.00 10.44 11.32
CA LEU A 225 7.16 11.78 10.75
C LEU A 225 7.36 12.88 11.82
N GLY A 226 7.10 12.61 13.10
CA GLY A 226 7.15 13.62 14.16
C GLY A 226 8.53 14.24 14.36
N SER A 227 9.62 13.51 14.04
CA SER A 227 11.00 14.01 14.09
C SER A 227 11.51 14.49 12.72
N ALA A 228 10.71 14.37 11.65
CA ALA A 228 11.14 14.79 10.33
C ALA A 228 11.21 16.33 10.26
N PRO A 229 12.30 16.89 9.72
CA PRO A 229 12.40 18.34 9.56
C PRO A 229 11.28 18.86 8.66
N PRO A 230 10.86 20.11 8.86
CA PRO A 230 9.92 20.74 7.94
C PRO A 230 10.51 20.72 6.53
N PRO A 231 9.67 20.48 5.52
CA PRO A 231 10.14 20.29 4.16
C PRO A 231 10.88 21.51 3.63
N SER A 232 12.12 21.32 3.23
CA SER A 232 12.96 22.34 2.63
C SER A 232 12.61 22.62 1.16
N VAL A 233 11.81 21.77 0.53
CA VAL A 233 11.50 21.85 -0.90
C VAL A 233 9.99 21.81 -1.12
N SER A 234 9.48 22.77 -1.91
CA SER A 234 8.08 22.71 -2.37
C SER A 234 7.88 21.46 -3.25
N PRO A 235 6.84 20.65 -3.02
CA PRO A 235 6.59 19.45 -3.84
C PRO A 235 6.28 19.80 -5.30
N THR A 236 5.90 21.04 -5.57
CA THR A 236 5.41 21.50 -6.88
C THR A 236 6.46 22.25 -7.72
N GLY A 237 7.72 22.36 -7.27
CA GLY A 237 8.71 23.25 -7.87
C GLY A 237 9.78 22.62 -8.75
N ALA A 238 9.76 21.32 -9.02
CA ALA A 238 10.79 20.76 -9.86
C ALA A 238 10.48 20.95 -11.34
N ALA A 239 11.53 21.29 -12.09
CA ALA A 239 11.45 21.42 -13.52
C ALA A 239 10.78 20.20 -14.16
N ALA A 240 9.80 20.44 -15.01
CA ALA A 240 9.22 19.38 -15.84
C ALA A 240 10.34 18.66 -16.61
N MET A 241 10.13 17.40 -16.92
CA MET A 241 11.08 16.69 -17.77
C MET A 241 11.30 17.42 -19.10
N PRO A 242 12.53 17.38 -19.66
CA PRO A 242 12.82 17.96 -20.96
C PRO A 242 11.81 17.46 -22.03
N TRP A 243 11.43 18.35 -22.94
CA TRP A 243 10.40 18.03 -23.93
C TRP A 243 10.67 16.74 -24.74
N PRO A 244 11.92 16.39 -25.13
CA PRO A 244 12.17 15.15 -25.87
C PRO A 244 11.80 13.90 -25.09
N LEU A 245 12.08 13.89 -23.77
CA LEU A 245 11.73 12.78 -22.89
C LEU A 245 10.21 12.68 -22.68
N ARG A 246 9.52 13.82 -22.64
CA ARG A 246 8.04 13.85 -22.57
C ARG A 246 7.42 13.35 -23.87
N ALA A 247 7.98 13.69 -25.02
CA ALA A 247 7.54 13.16 -26.31
C ALA A 247 7.76 11.64 -26.39
N LEU A 248 8.91 11.15 -25.92
CA LEU A 248 9.20 9.72 -25.82
C LEU A 248 8.21 9.01 -24.87
N ASN A 249 7.92 9.59 -23.69
CA ASN A 249 6.90 9.07 -22.78
C ASN A 249 5.52 8.96 -23.45
N ALA A 250 5.13 9.97 -24.23
CA ALA A 250 3.87 9.97 -24.98
C ALA A 250 3.83 8.87 -26.05
N ALA A 251 4.95 8.65 -26.74
CA ALA A 251 5.07 7.60 -27.75
C ALA A 251 5.01 6.19 -27.11
N ILE A 252 5.65 5.98 -25.96
CA ILE A 252 5.67 4.69 -25.25
C ILE A 252 4.29 4.36 -24.66
N PHE A 253 3.54 5.35 -24.21
CA PHE A 253 2.26 5.16 -23.50
C PHE A 253 1.31 4.18 -24.18
N PRO A 254 0.86 4.35 -25.44
CA PRO A 254 -0.15 3.48 -26.04
C PRO A 254 0.32 2.03 -26.12
N PHE A 255 1.59 1.80 -26.43
CA PHE A 255 2.13 0.44 -26.58
C PHE A 255 2.22 -0.27 -25.22
N LEU A 256 2.82 0.39 -24.23
CA LEU A 256 3.02 -0.24 -22.92
C LEU A 256 1.69 -0.37 -22.15
N ALA A 257 0.79 0.61 -22.26
CA ALA A 257 -0.55 0.53 -21.68
C ALA A 257 -1.36 -0.65 -22.27
N THR A 258 -1.36 -0.80 -23.61
CA THR A 258 -2.01 -1.93 -24.27
C THR A 258 -1.39 -3.25 -23.84
N TYR A 259 -0.05 -3.34 -23.82
CA TYR A 259 0.66 -4.53 -23.36
C TYR A 259 0.26 -4.93 -21.93
N LEU A 260 0.26 -3.98 -20.98
CA LEU A 260 -0.12 -4.26 -19.60
C LEU A 260 -1.59 -4.69 -19.45
N GLN A 261 -2.49 -4.10 -20.23
CA GLN A 261 -3.90 -4.53 -20.26
C GLN A 261 -4.04 -5.96 -20.79
N LEU A 262 -3.35 -6.30 -21.89
CA LEU A 262 -3.36 -7.66 -22.46
C LEU A 262 -2.79 -8.69 -21.47
N VAL A 263 -1.67 -8.37 -20.82
CA VAL A 263 -1.08 -9.23 -19.78
C VAL A 263 -2.08 -9.44 -18.63
N GLY A 264 -2.74 -8.37 -18.19
CA GLY A 264 -3.78 -8.44 -17.15
C GLY A 264 -4.96 -9.33 -17.57
N LEU A 265 -5.44 -9.18 -18.78
CA LEU A 265 -6.51 -10.03 -19.32
C LEU A 265 -6.12 -11.51 -19.41
N LEU A 266 -4.92 -11.80 -19.92
CA LEU A 266 -4.40 -13.17 -20.01
C LEU A 266 -4.20 -13.80 -18.63
N ARG A 267 -3.67 -13.03 -17.67
CA ARG A 267 -3.54 -13.48 -16.27
C ARG A 267 -4.89 -13.79 -15.66
N ASN A 268 -5.86 -12.89 -15.80
CA ASN A 268 -7.22 -13.08 -15.28
C ASN A 268 -7.91 -14.27 -15.93
N TRP A 269 -7.72 -14.49 -17.23
CA TRP A 269 -8.25 -15.65 -17.93
C TRP A 269 -7.67 -16.97 -17.38
N ARG A 270 -6.34 -17.03 -17.13
CA ARG A 270 -5.68 -18.18 -16.51
C ARG A 270 -6.21 -18.44 -15.10
N PHE A 271 -6.39 -17.39 -14.28
CA PHE A 271 -6.91 -17.53 -12.93
C PHE A 271 -8.36 -18.01 -12.90
N ARG A 272 -9.21 -17.52 -13.79
CA ARG A 272 -10.57 -18.03 -13.94
C ARG A 272 -10.59 -19.51 -14.30
N ARG A 273 -9.77 -19.95 -15.24
CA ARG A 273 -9.64 -21.37 -15.61
C ARG A 273 -9.08 -22.24 -14.47
N GLY A 274 -8.20 -21.71 -13.64
CA GLY A 274 -7.62 -22.40 -12.49
C GLY A 274 -8.46 -22.36 -11.21
N GLY A 275 -9.72 -21.88 -11.26
CA GLY A 275 -10.58 -21.76 -10.09
C GLY A 275 -10.20 -20.63 -9.09
N ARG A 276 -9.30 -19.73 -9.47
CA ARG A 276 -8.80 -18.63 -8.63
C ARG A 276 -9.51 -17.30 -8.94
N ALA A 277 -10.84 -17.32 -9.04
CA ALA A 277 -11.60 -16.12 -9.37
C ALA A 277 -11.47 -14.99 -8.30
N SER A 278 -11.08 -15.33 -7.07
CA SER A 278 -10.80 -14.37 -6.00
C SER A 278 -9.50 -13.59 -6.17
N GLU A 279 -8.61 -14.02 -7.07
CA GLU A 279 -7.29 -13.42 -7.28
C GLU A 279 -7.22 -12.57 -8.55
N LEU A 280 -8.33 -12.04 -9.03
CA LEU A 280 -8.35 -11.22 -10.24
C LEU A 280 -7.65 -9.89 -10.02
N PHE A 281 -7.03 -9.37 -11.09
CA PHE A 281 -6.35 -8.10 -11.09
C PHE A 281 -7.05 -7.12 -12.02
N ARG A 282 -7.15 -5.87 -11.57
CA ARG A 282 -7.56 -4.75 -12.40
C ARG A 282 -6.34 -3.92 -12.74
N THR A 283 -6.15 -3.69 -14.03
CA THR A 283 -5.11 -2.81 -14.54
C THR A 283 -5.75 -1.51 -14.95
N HIS A 284 -5.38 -0.42 -14.27
CA HIS A 284 -5.82 0.92 -14.61
C HIS A 284 -4.67 1.68 -15.24
N THR A 285 -4.81 2.05 -16.51
CA THR A 285 -3.79 2.75 -17.28
C THR A 285 -4.34 4.06 -17.82
N ARG A 286 -3.75 5.17 -17.39
CA ARG A 286 -3.97 6.52 -17.94
C ARG A 286 -2.63 7.15 -18.25
N TYR A 287 -2.61 8.19 -19.05
CA TYR A 287 -1.36 8.85 -19.43
C TYR A 287 -0.47 9.26 -18.24
N ARG A 288 -1.08 9.66 -17.12
CA ARG A 288 -0.42 10.19 -15.92
C ARG A 288 -0.40 9.21 -14.73
N GLU A 289 -0.92 8.02 -14.90
CA GLU A 289 -0.97 7.01 -13.85
C GLU A 289 -1.07 5.58 -14.38
N MET A 290 -0.50 4.66 -13.62
CA MET A 290 -0.67 3.23 -13.78
C MET A 290 -0.89 2.61 -12.40
N ARG A 291 -1.92 1.76 -12.28
CA ARG A 291 -2.24 1.04 -11.04
C ARG A 291 -2.63 -0.39 -11.33
N PHE A 292 -2.07 -1.30 -10.55
CA PHE A 292 -2.54 -2.68 -10.45
C PHE A 292 -3.25 -2.86 -9.11
N THR A 293 -4.48 -3.32 -9.15
CA THR A 293 -5.26 -3.58 -7.94
C THR A 293 -5.77 -5.01 -7.99
N SER A 294 -5.44 -5.81 -6.97
CA SER A 294 -6.03 -7.15 -6.82
C SER A 294 -7.42 -7.06 -6.23
N SER A 295 -8.31 -7.98 -6.60
CA SER A 295 -9.63 -8.09 -5.97
C SER A 295 -9.53 -8.33 -4.46
N LYS A 296 -8.49 -9.05 -4.02
CA LYS A 296 -8.17 -9.22 -2.60
C LYS A 296 -7.92 -7.88 -1.91
N PHE A 297 -7.10 -7.01 -2.50
CA PHE A 297 -6.82 -5.68 -1.94
C PHE A 297 -8.08 -4.78 -1.93
N GLU A 298 -8.93 -4.87 -2.96
CA GLU A 298 -10.22 -4.16 -2.96
C GLU A 298 -11.12 -4.61 -1.81
N GLN A 299 -11.17 -5.92 -1.51
CA GLN A 299 -11.91 -6.44 -0.36
C GLN A 299 -11.33 -5.95 0.97
N ILE A 300 -10.01 -5.89 1.10
CA ILE A 300 -9.32 -5.33 2.27
C ILE A 300 -9.71 -3.86 2.47
N LEU A 301 -9.69 -3.06 1.41
CA LEU A 301 -10.13 -1.66 1.47
C LEU A 301 -11.58 -1.53 1.92
N GLN A 302 -12.49 -2.33 1.37
CA GLN A 302 -13.91 -2.32 1.74
C GLN A 302 -14.14 -2.68 3.21
N ARG A 303 -13.45 -3.70 3.73
CA ARG A 303 -13.51 -4.03 5.17
C ARG A 303 -13.00 -2.90 6.05
N GLY A 304 -12.00 -2.16 5.58
CA GLY A 304 -11.44 -1.02 6.29
C GLY A 304 -12.32 0.23 6.27
N GLU A 305 -13.28 0.37 5.36
CA GLU A 305 -14.12 1.57 5.25
C GLU A 305 -14.88 1.86 6.55
N GLY A 306 -15.49 0.84 7.16
CA GLY A 306 -16.21 0.96 8.43
C GLY A 306 -15.34 1.23 9.66
N ALA A 307 -14.01 1.13 9.52
CA ALA A 307 -13.02 1.31 10.56
C ALA A 307 -12.27 2.65 10.46
N SER A 308 -12.59 3.49 9.48
CA SER A 308 -11.99 4.81 9.29
C SER A 308 -12.66 5.85 10.17
N VAL A 309 -11.85 6.75 10.75
CA VAL A 309 -12.35 7.92 11.51
C VAL A 309 -12.92 8.94 10.54
N ILE A 310 -12.29 9.11 9.39
CA ILE A 310 -12.70 10.01 8.33
C ILE A 310 -13.22 9.17 7.18
N PRO A 311 -14.49 9.36 6.74
CA PRO A 311 -15.02 8.64 5.60
C PRO A 311 -14.12 8.84 4.37
N PRO A 312 -13.72 7.76 3.67
CA PRO A 312 -12.89 7.88 2.49
C PRO A 312 -13.64 8.64 1.40
N GLN A 313 -13.01 9.69 0.87
CA GLN A 313 -13.46 10.35 -0.35
C GLN A 313 -12.97 9.54 -1.56
N LEU A 314 -13.57 8.39 -1.76
CA LEU A 314 -13.38 7.63 -2.99
C LEU A 314 -13.93 8.48 -4.12
N GLY A 315 -13.05 9.11 -4.89
CA GLY A 315 -13.42 9.78 -6.13
C GLY A 315 -14.30 8.80 -6.89
N SER A 316 -15.43 9.26 -7.43
CA SER A 316 -16.49 8.48 -8.06
C SER A 316 -15.89 7.29 -8.83
N ARG A 317 -15.69 6.18 -8.13
CA ARG A 317 -15.47 4.90 -8.79
C ARG A 317 -16.74 4.75 -9.62
N HIS A 318 -16.60 4.74 -10.92
CA HIS A 318 -17.67 4.38 -11.81
C HIS A 318 -18.41 3.20 -11.16
N ARG A 319 -19.56 3.45 -10.56
CA ARG A 319 -20.57 2.43 -10.39
C ARG A 319 -20.82 1.99 -11.82
N GLY A 320 -20.27 0.83 -12.17
CA GLY A 320 -20.53 0.24 -13.46
C GLY A 320 -22.01 0.31 -13.64
N GLU A 321 -22.44 1.01 -14.69
CA GLU A 321 -23.82 0.99 -15.14
C GLU A 321 -24.24 -0.47 -15.12
N SER A 322 -25.15 -0.77 -14.24
CA SER A 322 -25.93 -2.00 -14.24
C SER A 322 -26.39 -2.20 -15.67
N GLY A 323 -26.00 -3.35 -16.24
CA GLY A 323 -26.36 -3.72 -17.61
C GLY A 323 -27.84 -3.60 -17.87
N PRO A 324 -28.24 -3.59 -19.15
CA PRO A 324 -29.62 -3.36 -19.56
C PRO A 324 -30.54 -4.39 -18.87
N ASP A 325 -31.59 -3.88 -18.29
CA ASP A 325 -32.73 -4.62 -17.75
C ASP A 325 -33.23 -5.63 -18.80
N PRO A 326 -33.21 -6.96 -18.52
CA PRO A 326 -33.66 -7.98 -19.48
C PRO A 326 -35.18 -8.03 -19.66
N SER A 327 -35.93 -7.00 -19.26
CA SER A 327 -37.39 -6.91 -19.38
C SER A 327 -37.88 -5.84 -20.37
N ARG A 328 -37.17 -5.62 -21.49
CA ARG A 328 -37.74 -4.96 -22.65
C ARG A 328 -37.41 -5.70 -23.94
#